data_675e4ee81815ec6c1e0dede4a4fc3a1b
#
_entry.id   675e4ee81815ec6c1e0dede4a4fc3a1b
#
_cell.length_a   1.000
_cell.length_b   1.000
_cell.length_c   1.000
_cell.angle_alpha   90.00
_cell.angle_beta   90.00
_cell.angle_gamma   90.00
#
_symmetry.space_group_name_H-M   'P 1'
#
loop_
_entity.id
_entity.type
_entity.pdbx_description
1 polymer ?
#
loop_
_entity_poly.entity_id
_entity_poly.type
_entity_poly.pdbx_seq_one_letter_code
_entity_poly.pdbx_strand_id
1 'polypeptide(L)'
;LVVTVVVLIILAGVSINAVLGDNGIIKKANQAASVTKEAEVKEAINRTILEFYLTNDYETLEDFLKAKAEDGSIDSVTKNADGTLTVKKGEYSVTVENKTNSSGGSSSGGSTGGETQTPEITIGEAKVVANSDGTGSAITDANSVYLGNTLYITFSHSITGGTTIVDKTIPYAVTANGTYTFTVTGTVNGKSYTKNVSVTVNQFKDVYEYMQTNTKVTYSDGEVWIPEGFKVAEDSASTVQGGVVIEDKDGNQFVWVPVATLADYKRTWYTGYDSFSSYSEALPEDEKTSVERYKGFYIGRYEAGDKESTVAKTLRSSNDVTKTVTIKANQAPYNYVTRTEAVSLAEGFATKQGYKAKTKLVSSYAWDTTIAFLQKVNSDYGSSSEEGNYTDTKFSYTDITGARQTKEKNSNVIVPTGQTTPVCNIYDMGGNVWERTTESYSNTYYPYARRGGGYNSSFANYPAGGRDGGSDVAFDLLGFRLTLFM
;
A
#
# COMPACT_ATOMS: atom_id res chain seq x y z
N LEU A 1 -36.72 -17.35 -20.20
CA LEU A 1 -36.93 -17.92 -18.86
C LEU A 1 -35.81 -18.89 -18.48
N VAL A 2 -35.52 -19.92 -19.32
CA VAL A 2 -34.47 -20.92 -19.02
C VAL A 2 -33.10 -20.30 -18.92
N VAL A 3 -32.72 -19.39 -19.82
CA VAL A 3 -31.41 -18.69 -19.80
C VAL A 3 -31.29 -17.83 -18.55
N THR A 4 -32.35 -17.15 -18.12
CA THR A 4 -32.33 -16.29 -16.91
C THR A 4 -32.14 -17.12 -15.64
N VAL A 5 -32.74 -18.31 -15.56
CA VAL A 5 -32.58 -19.22 -14.41
C VAL A 5 -31.18 -19.80 -14.37
N VAL A 6 -30.60 -20.19 -15.51
CA VAL A 6 -29.20 -20.69 -15.58
C VAL A 6 -28.20 -19.62 -15.17
N VAL A 7 -28.38 -18.38 -15.63
CA VAL A 7 -27.52 -17.25 -15.23
C VAL A 7 -27.61 -16.94 -13.73
N LEU A 8 -28.82 -16.98 -13.16
CA LEU A 8 -29.05 -16.81 -11.72
C LEU A 8 -28.39 -17.94 -10.90
N ILE A 9 -28.44 -19.18 -11.36
CA ILE A 9 -27.78 -20.31 -10.69
C ILE A 9 -26.26 -20.19 -10.76
N ILE A 10 -25.72 -19.76 -11.90
CA ILE A 10 -24.26 -19.53 -12.04
C ILE A 10 -23.80 -18.36 -11.15
N LEU A 11 -24.51 -17.24 -11.14
CA LEU A 11 -24.22 -16.09 -10.29
C LEU A 11 -24.34 -16.43 -8.80
N ALA A 12 -25.36 -17.18 -8.40
CA ALA A 12 -25.50 -17.66 -7.03
C ALA A 12 -24.37 -18.64 -6.67
N GLY A 13 -23.98 -19.55 -7.57
CA GLY A 13 -22.88 -20.48 -7.37
C GLY A 13 -21.54 -19.79 -7.23
N VAL A 14 -21.26 -18.76 -8.04
CA VAL A 14 -20.04 -17.96 -7.95
C VAL A 14 -20.00 -17.15 -6.63
N SER A 15 -21.13 -16.54 -6.25
CA SER A 15 -21.23 -15.77 -4.99
C SER A 15 -21.09 -16.68 -3.76
N ILE A 16 -21.72 -17.87 -3.78
CA ILE A 16 -21.61 -18.84 -2.70
C ILE A 16 -20.18 -19.38 -2.58
N ASN A 17 -19.53 -19.67 -3.71
CA ASN A 17 -18.15 -20.15 -3.69
C ASN A 17 -17.13 -19.07 -3.25
N ALA A 18 -17.38 -17.81 -3.58
CA ALA A 18 -16.57 -16.69 -3.08
C ALA A 18 -16.71 -16.47 -1.57
N VAL A 19 -17.85 -16.83 -0.98
CA VAL A 19 -18.12 -16.68 0.46
C VAL A 19 -17.78 -17.97 1.24
N LEU A 20 -18.16 -19.14 0.73
CA LEU A 20 -18.07 -20.43 1.43
C LEU A 20 -17.04 -21.40 0.84
N GLY A 21 -16.50 -21.15 -0.36
CA GLY A 21 -15.52 -22.02 -1.01
C GLY A 21 -14.18 -22.08 -0.27
N ASP A 22 -13.27 -22.96 -0.74
CA ASP A 22 -11.95 -23.18 -0.11
C ASP A 22 -11.07 -21.93 0.01
N ASN A 23 -11.27 -20.94 -0.84
CA ASN A 23 -10.69 -19.60 -0.78
C ASN A 23 -11.70 -18.50 -0.37
N GLY A 24 -12.87 -18.89 0.12
CA GLY A 24 -13.95 -17.96 0.46
C GLY A 24 -13.65 -17.12 1.70
N ILE A 25 -14.31 -15.96 1.78
CA ILE A 25 -14.11 -14.96 2.85
C ILE A 25 -14.36 -15.57 4.24
N ILE A 26 -15.39 -16.42 4.39
CA ILE A 26 -15.72 -17.06 5.69
C ILE A 26 -14.60 -18.02 6.10
N LYS A 27 -14.05 -18.81 5.17
CA LYS A 27 -12.96 -19.75 5.49
C LYS A 27 -11.67 -19.00 5.84
N LYS A 28 -11.35 -17.91 5.13
CA LYS A 28 -10.21 -17.03 5.47
C LYS A 28 -10.41 -16.32 6.81
N ALA A 29 -11.61 -15.85 7.11
CA ALA A 29 -11.93 -15.24 8.39
C ALA A 29 -11.83 -16.25 9.55
N ASN A 30 -12.32 -17.47 9.35
CA ASN A 30 -12.20 -18.55 10.34
C ASN A 30 -10.76 -19.01 10.51
N GLN A 31 -9.96 -19.06 9.44
CA GLN A 31 -8.53 -19.36 9.54
C GLN A 31 -7.76 -18.25 10.28
N ALA A 32 -8.05 -16.97 9.97
CA ALA A 32 -7.46 -15.85 10.69
C ALA A 32 -7.84 -15.86 12.17
N ALA A 33 -9.12 -16.10 12.50
CA ALA A 33 -9.59 -16.23 13.88
C ALA A 33 -8.95 -17.42 14.60
N SER A 34 -8.76 -18.55 13.91
CA SER A 34 -8.06 -19.72 14.46
C SER A 34 -6.59 -19.44 14.76
N VAL A 35 -5.88 -18.75 13.83
CA VAL A 35 -4.47 -18.36 14.02
C VAL A 35 -4.33 -17.38 15.17
N THR A 36 -5.23 -16.41 15.31
CA THR A 36 -5.24 -15.45 16.42
C THR A 36 -5.46 -16.16 17.75
N LYS A 37 -6.44 -17.07 17.81
CA LYS A 37 -6.74 -17.84 19.03
C LYS A 37 -5.61 -18.79 19.40
N GLU A 38 -4.95 -19.40 18.42
CA GLU A 38 -3.75 -20.22 18.64
C GLU A 38 -2.62 -19.40 19.25
N ALA A 39 -2.37 -18.20 18.70
CA ALA A 39 -1.35 -17.28 19.21
C ALA A 39 -1.63 -16.84 20.66
N GLU A 40 -2.87 -16.47 20.96
CA GLU A 40 -3.31 -16.09 22.30
C GLU A 40 -3.14 -17.23 23.33
N VAL A 41 -3.51 -18.46 22.94
CA VAL A 41 -3.36 -19.63 23.84
C VAL A 41 -1.89 -19.98 24.04
N LYS A 42 -1.07 -19.95 23.00
CA LYS A 42 0.38 -20.16 23.11
C LYS A 42 1.06 -19.10 23.98
N GLU A 43 0.64 -17.84 23.84
CA GLU A 43 1.12 -16.75 24.71
C GLU A 43 0.73 -16.99 26.18
N ALA A 44 -0.51 -17.42 26.46
CA ALA A 44 -0.96 -17.76 27.78
C ALA A 44 -0.14 -18.90 28.40
N ILE A 45 0.15 -19.96 27.63
CA ILE A 45 1.04 -21.07 28.09
C ILE A 45 2.44 -20.54 28.40
N ASN A 46 3.01 -19.73 27.51
CA ASN A 46 4.35 -19.17 27.70
C ASN A 46 4.42 -18.23 28.92
N ARG A 47 3.38 -17.48 29.19
CA ARG A 47 3.26 -16.65 30.40
C ARG A 47 3.25 -17.51 31.66
N THR A 48 2.50 -18.61 31.67
CA THR A 48 2.50 -19.58 32.78
C THR A 48 3.88 -20.19 32.95
N ILE A 49 4.60 -20.52 31.88
CA ILE A 49 5.98 -21.02 31.98
C ILE A 49 6.94 -19.96 32.55
N LEU A 50 6.76 -18.70 32.21
CA LEU A 50 7.57 -17.59 32.71
C LEU A 50 7.39 -17.41 34.24
N GLU A 51 6.20 -17.65 34.76
CA GLU A 51 5.93 -17.61 36.20
C GLU A 51 6.84 -18.55 37.00
N PHE A 52 7.18 -19.74 36.45
CA PHE A 52 8.12 -20.67 37.09
C PHE A 52 9.47 -20.03 37.38
N TYR A 53 9.98 -19.20 36.51
CA TYR A 53 11.28 -18.53 36.68
C TYR A 53 11.21 -17.33 37.64
N LEU A 54 10.01 -16.86 37.94
CA LEU A 54 9.76 -15.75 38.86
C LEU A 54 9.43 -16.23 40.27
N THR A 55 9.05 -17.50 40.44
CA THR A 55 8.73 -18.14 41.75
C THR A 55 9.79 -19.19 42.05
N ASN A 56 10.32 -19.20 43.25
CA ASN A 56 11.28 -20.24 43.74
C ASN A 56 10.57 -21.38 44.45
N ASP A 57 9.28 -21.58 44.25
CA ASP A 57 8.46 -22.51 45.03
C ASP A 57 8.49 -23.95 44.51
N TYR A 58 9.07 -24.17 43.32
CA TYR A 58 9.14 -25.48 42.69
C TYR A 58 10.56 -25.79 42.21
N GLU A 59 11.02 -27.03 42.42
CA GLU A 59 12.36 -27.49 42.02
C GLU A 59 12.47 -27.73 40.50
N THR A 60 11.37 -28.19 39.86
CA THR A 60 11.35 -28.47 38.42
C THR A 60 10.20 -27.77 37.72
N LEU A 61 10.39 -27.45 36.46
CA LEU A 61 9.32 -26.92 35.61
C LEU A 61 8.16 -27.94 35.48
N GLU A 62 8.46 -29.23 35.49
CA GLU A 62 7.46 -30.30 35.44
C GLU A 62 6.50 -30.23 36.64
N ASP A 63 7.02 -30.08 37.85
CA ASP A 63 6.20 -30.02 39.08
C ASP A 63 5.36 -28.74 39.11
N PHE A 64 5.93 -27.61 38.71
CA PHE A 64 5.21 -26.36 38.58
C PHE A 64 4.03 -26.46 37.60
N LEU A 65 4.28 -27.03 36.40
CA LEU A 65 3.24 -27.16 35.39
C LEU A 65 2.17 -28.19 35.75
N LYS A 66 2.51 -29.23 36.55
CA LYS A 66 1.50 -30.13 37.10
C LYS A 66 0.57 -29.39 38.07
N ALA A 67 1.11 -28.57 38.97
CA ALA A 67 0.30 -27.72 39.83
C ALA A 67 -0.60 -26.75 39.08
N LYS A 68 -0.09 -26.16 37.95
CA LYS A 68 -0.88 -25.30 37.03
C LYS A 68 -1.95 -26.06 36.25
N ALA A 69 -1.80 -27.36 36.04
CA ALA A 69 -2.85 -28.20 35.50
C ALA A 69 -3.94 -28.52 36.53
N GLU A 70 -3.56 -28.66 37.83
CA GLU A 70 -4.51 -28.86 38.91
C GLU A 70 -5.34 -27.61 39.24
N ASP A 71 -4.76 -26.39 39.07
CA ASP A 71 -5.48 -25.13 39.30
C ASP A 71 -6.31 -24.66 38.08
N GLY A 72 -6.22 -25.40 36.95
CA GLY A 72 -6.98 -25.10 35.71
C GLY A 72 -6.36 -24.02 34.83
N SER A 73 -5.15 -23.55 35.17
CA SER A 73 -4.44 -22.55 34.32
C SER A 73 -4.03 -23.14 32.97
N ILE A 74 -3.73 -24.44 32.91
CA ILE A 74 -3.51 -25.24 31.71
C ILE A 74 -4.32 -26.54 31.81
N ASP A 75 -4.52 -27.27 30.71
CA ASP A 75 -5.33 -28.49 30.74
C ASP A 75 -4.50 -29.74 31.13
N SER A 76 -3.27 -29.83 30.66
CA SER A 76 -2.39 -30.96 31.00
C SER A 76 -0.93 -30.65 30.67
N VAL A 77 -0.04 -31.40 31.31
CA VAL A 77 1.38 -31.49 30.97
C VAL A 77 1.76 -32.96 30.80
N THR A 78 2.52 -33.26 29.77
CA THR A 78 3.00 -34.61 29.48
C THR A 78 4.51 -34.59 29.29
N LYS A 79 5.23 -35.48 29.99
CA LYS A 79 6.67 -35.65 29.78
C LYS A 79 6.91 -36.59 28.59
N ASN A 80 7.67 -36.11 27.64
CA ASN A 80 8.03 -36.86 26.43
C ASN A 80 9.22 -37.79 26.67
N ALA A 81 9.42 -38.76 25.78
CA ALA A 81 10.52 -39.75 25.90
C ALA A 81 11.92 -39.10 25.80
N ASP A 82 12.01 -37.92 25.16
CA ASP A 82 13.22 -37.10 25.03
C ASP A 82 13.49 -36.19 26.22
N GLY A 83 12.62 -36.24 27.26
CA GLY A 83 12.73 -35.45 28.48
C GLY A 83 12.09 -34.04 28.38
N THR A 84 11.56 -33.64 27.22
CA THR A 84 10.79 -32.39 27.09
C THR A 84 9.39 -32.54 27.71
N LEU A 85 8.71 -31.40 27.91
CA LEU A 85 7.34 -31.34 28.41
C LEU A 85 6.42 -30.79 27.33
N THR A 86 5.33 -31.49 27.06
CA THR A 86 4.23 -30.96 26.22
C THR A 86 3.13 -30.42 27.12
N VAL A 87 2.89 -29.11 27.03
CA VAL A 87 1.86 -28.37 27.76
C VAL A 87 0.67 -28.14 26.86
N LYS A 88 -0.54 -28.48 27.31
CA LYS A 88 -1.77 -28.35 26.52
C LYS A 88 -2.76 -27.39 27.17
N LYS A 89 -3.42 -26.56 26.34
CA LYS A 89 -4.58 -25.73 26.69
C LYS A 89 -5.55 -25.63 25.52
N GLY A 90 -6.79 -26.12 25.69
CA GLY A 90 -7.75 -26.30 24.62
C GLY A 90 -7.26 -27.29 23.57
N GLU A 91 -7.33 -26.88 22.29
CA GLU A 91 -6.85 -27.69 21.16
C GLU A 91 -5.36 -27.48 20.86
N TYR A 92 -4.68 -26.58 21.58
CA TYR A 92 -3.32 -26.15 21.28
C TYR A 92 -2.32 -26.71 22.31
N SER A 93 -1.08 -26.93 21.87
CA SER A 93 0.01 -27.39 22.72
C SER A 93 1.33 -26.70 22.42
N VAL A 94 2.19 -26.61 23.43
CA VAL A 94 3.55 -26.09 23.33
C VAL A 94 4.49 -27.14 23.94
N THR A 95 5.60 -27.45 23.27
CA THR A 95 6.64 -28.33 23.83
C THR A 95 7.81 -27.49 24.33
N VAL A 96 8.26 -27.76 25.56
CA VAL A 96 9.31 -27.01 26.23
C VAL A 96 10.31 -27.96 26.89
N GLU A 97 11.54 -27.49 27.08
CA GLU A 97 12.55 -28.25 27.87
C GLU A 97 12.16 -28.29 29.34
N ASN A 98 12.29 -29.46 29.97
CA ASN A 98 12.11 -29.59 31.39
C ASN A 98 13.35 -29.04 32.14
N LYS A 99 13.18 -27.98 32.91
CA LYS A 99 14.26 -27.26 33.59
C LYS A 99 14.09 -27.33 35.12
N THR A 100 15.22 -27.31 35.82
CA THR A 100 15.27 -27.25 37.30
C THR A 100 15.64 -25.83 37.75
N ASN A 101 15.00 -25.34 38.82
CA ASN A 101 15.43 -24.13 39.53
C ASN A 101 16.66 -24.49 40.38
N SER A 102 17.85 -24.18 39.87
CA SER A 102 19.08 -24.32 40.69
C SER A 102 19.22 -23.09 41.58
N SER A 103 18.68 -23.14 42.78
CA SER A 103 19.06 -22.19 43.85
C SER A 103 20.47 -22.51 44.29
N GLY A 104 21.43 -21.61 44.05
CA GLY A 104 22.81 -21.76 44.47
C GLY A 104 22.97 -21.79 45.98
N GLY A 105 23.24 -22.96 46.51
CA GLY A 105 23.74 -23.15 47.88
C GLY A 105 25.27 -23.03 47.90
N SER A 106 25.76 -22.03 48.61
CA SER A 106 27.20 -21.80 48.86
C SER A 106 27.69 -22.85 49.87
N SER A 107 28.66 -23.69 49.51
CA SER A 107 29.49 -24.39 50.50
C SER A 107 30.97 -24.28 50.11
N SER A 108 31.71 -23.65 50.97
CA SER A 108 33.16 -23.50 50.92
C SER A 108 33.88 -24.84 51.13
N GLY A 109 34.82 -25.15 50.27
CA GLY A 109 35.77 -26.23 50.45
C GLY A 109 36.88 -26.12 49.39
N GLY A 110 38.05 -25.62 49.77
CA GLY A 110 39.19 -25.42 48.89
C GLY A 110 39.80 -26.71 48.38
N SER A 111 40.17 -26.69 47.10
CA SER A 111 41.26 -27.50 46.55
C SER A 111 41.74 -26.85 45.24
N THR A 112 43.04 -26.64 45.18
CA THR A 112 43.78 -26.19 44.01
C THR A 112 43.67 -27.19 42.87
N GLY A 113 42.97 -26.81 41.81
CA GLY A 113 42.93 -27.50 40.53
C GLY A 113 42.42 -26.53 39.49
N GLY A 114 43.16 -26.32 38.42
CA GLY A 114 42.84 -25.34 37.40
C GLY A 114 41.40 -25.46 36.89
N GLU A 115 40.63 -24.41 37.06
CA GLU A 115 39.29 -24.29 36.49
C GLU A 115 39.36 -24.35 34.98
N THR A 116 39.01 -25.48 34.38
CA THR A 116 38.60 -25.54 33.00
C THR A 116 37.26 -24.84 32.89
N GLN A 117 37.26 -23.54 32.62
CA GLN A 117 36.04 -22.80 32.29
C GLN A 117 35.28 -23.54 31.20
N THR A 118 34.02 -23.86 31.46
CA THR A 118 33.13 -24.45 30.44
C THR A 118 33.06 -23.46 29.27
N PRO A 119 33.38 -23.89 28.03
CA PRO A 119 33.33 -22.98 26.91
C PRO A 119 31.94 -22.36 26.73
N GLU A 120 31.87 -21.02 26.76
CA GLU A 120 30.61 -20.30 26.62
C GLU A 120 30.51 -19.66 25.24
N ILE A 121 29.32 -19.80 24.60
CA ILE A 121 28.99 -19.09 23.37
C ILE A 121 28.69 -17.64 23.67
N THR A 122 29.48 -16.74 23.10
CA THR A 122 29.27 -15.30 23.15
C THR A 122 28.42 -14.89 21.94
N ILE A 123 27.33 -14.17 22.19
CA ILE A 123 26.47 -13.57 21.19
C ILE A 123 26.62 -12.05 21.28
N GLY A 124 26.95 -11.41 20.19
CA GLY A 124 26.91 -9.93 20.08
C GLY A 124 25.48 -9.41 20.01
N GLU A 125 25.35 -8.09 20.12
CA GLU A 125 24.03 -7.42 20.02
C GLU A 125 23.37 -7.75 18.68
N ALA A 126 22.14 -8.28 18.75
CA ALA A 126 21.34 -8.58 17.60
C ALA A 126 20.70 -7.28 17.06
N LYS A 127 20.76 -7.08 15.74
CA LYS A 127 20.23 -5.90 15.06
C LYS A 127 19.29 -6.31 13.93
N VAL A 128 18.29 -5.46 13.68
CA VAL A 128 17.46 -5.51 12.49
C VAL A 128 17.92 -4.37 11.58
N VAL A 129 18.33 -4.68 10.35
CA VAL A 129 18.93 -3.71 9.39
C VAL A 129 18.23 -3.80 8.04
N ALA A 130 18.38 -2.76 7.21
CA ALA A 130 17.79 -2.73 5.87
C ALA A 130 18.66 -3.44 4.81
N ASN A 131 19.98 -3.50 5.01
CA ASN A 131 20.91 -4.04 4.02
C ASN A 131 20.99 -5.56 4.07
N SER A 132 20.94 -6.21 2.90
CA SER A 132 20.99 -7.68 2.76
C SER A 132 22.33 -8.29 3.17
N ASP A 133 23.40 -7.50 3.24
CA ASP A 133 24.72 -7.90 3.72
C ASP A 133 24.85 -7.79 5.26
N GLY A 134 23.80 -7.37 5.95
CA GLY A 134 23.79 -7.20 7.41
C GLY A 134 24.47 -5.93 7.90
N THR A 135 24.91 -5.04 7.01
CA THR A 135 25.51 -3.76 7.34
C THR A 135 24.46 -2.67 7.55
N GLY A 136 24.87 -1.52 8.09
CA GLY A 136 24.00 -0.37 8.29
C GLY A 136 23.56 -0.17 9.73
N SER A 137 22.82 0.92 9.92
CA SER A 137 22.24 1.27 11.23
C SER A 137 21.06 0.37 11.55
N ALA A 138 20.85 0.09 12.84
CA ALA A 138 19.68 -0.63 13.31
C ALA A 138 18.38 0.14 12.95
N ILE A 139 17.39 -0.58 12.46
CA ILE A 139 16.04 -0.06 12.27
C ILE A 139 15.33 -0.07 13.63
N THR A 140 14.83 1.07 14.04
CA THR A 140 14.09 1.31 15.29
C THR A 140 12.66 1.74 14.99
N ASP A 141 11.84 1.93 16.01
CA ASP A 141 10.47 2.44 15.82
C ASP A 141 10.44 3.83 15.15
N ALA A 142 11.51 4.63 15.32
CA ALA A 142 11.60 5.96 14.71
C ALA A 142 11.82 5.93 13.19
N ASN A 143 12.44 4.84 12.67
CA ASN A 143 12.71 4.64 11.25
C ASN A 143 12.15 3.30 10.73
N SER A 144 11.02 2.90 11.27
CA SER A 144 10.27 1.70 10.86
C SER A 144 9.97 1.69 9.36
N VAL A 145 9.83 0.50 8.81
CA VAL A 145 9.48 0.26 7.40
C VAL A 145 8.03 -0.23 7.28
N TYR A 146 7.46 -0.15 6.09
CA TYR A 146 6.12 -0.65 5.82
C TYR A 146 6.15 -2.10 5.35
N LEU A 147 5.03 -2.82 5.54
CA LEU A 147 4.83 -4.16 4.99
C LEU A 147 5.11 -4.16 3.48
N GLY A 148 5.73 -5.23 3.00
CA GLY A 148 6.24 -5.34 1.63
C GLY A 148 7.75 -5.11 1.50
N ASN A 149 8.38 -4.45 2.50
CA ASN A 149 9.84 -4.37 2.58
C ASN A 149 10.44 -5.65 3.17
N THR A 150 11.73 -5.84 2.95
CA THR A 150 12.52 -6.89 3.60
C THR A 150 13.52 -6.24 4.55
N LEU A 151 13.56 -6.73 5.79
CA LEU A 151 14.59 -6.41 6.76
C LEU A 151 15.46 -7.64 7.02
N TYR A 152 16.60 -7.45 7.64
CA TYR A 152 17.57 -8.52 7.89
C TYR A 152 17.98 -8.51 9.35
N ILE A 153 17.90 -9.68 10.01
CA ILE A 153 18.40 -9.89 11.35
C ILE A 153 19.87 -10.28 11.23
N THR A 154 20.74 -9.60 11.97
CA THR A 154 22.16 -9.89 12.05
C THR A 154 22.67 -9.82 13.48
N PHE A 155 23.63 -10.67 13.83
CA PHE A 155 24.38 -10.64 15.10
C PHE A 155 25.71 -11.38 14.92
N SER A 156 26.70 -11.08 15.74
CA SER A 156 27.95 -11.83 15.81
C SER A 156 27.84 -12.97 16.81
N HIS A 157 28.60 -14.02 16.59
CA HIS A 157 28.67 -15.18 17.49
C HIS A 157 30.07 -15.80 17.51
N SER A 158 30.52 -16.23 18.67
CA SER A 158 31.82 -16.87 18.85
C SER A 158 31.83 -17.81 20.05
N ILE A 159 32.84 -18.72 20.14
CA ILE A 159 33.14 -19.53 21.29
C ILE A 159 34.66 -19.62 21.43
N THR A 160 35.20 -19.46 22.63
CA THR A 160 36.64 -19.48 22.86
C THR A 160 37.20 -20.88 22.59
N GLY A 161 38.23 -20.94 21.72
CA GLY A 161 38.92 -22.18 21.35
C GLY A 161 38.14 -23.12 20.43
N GLY A 162 37.13 -22.60 19.73
CA GLY A 162 36.28 -23.42 18.84
C GLY A 162 35.68 -22.64 17.69
N THR A 163 34.71 -23.27 17.02
CA THR A 163 33.94 -22.70 15.91
C THR A 163 32.46 -22.67 16.26
N THR A 164 31.73 -21.73 15.68
CA THR A 164 30.28 -21.61 15.85
C THR A 164 29.55 -21.64 14.51
N ILE A 165 28.36 -22.24 14.50
CA ILE A 165 27.41 -22.21 13.36
C ILE A 165 26.04 -21.79 13.88
N VAL A 166 25.21 -21.22 13.00
CA VAL A 166 23.81 -20.87 13.29
C VAL A 166 22.91 -21.75 12.43
N ASP A 167 21.78 -22.18 12.98
CA ASP A 167 20.78 -23.02 12.28
C ASP A 167 20.17 -22.35 11.04
N LYS A 168 20.26 -21.01 10.94
CA LYS A 168 19.77 -20.21 9.81
C LYS A 168 20.89 -19.32 9.28
N THR A 169 20.88 -19.05 7.97
CA THR A 169 21.83 -18.10 7.37
C THR A 169 21.66 -16.71 7.95
N ILE A 170 22.75 -16.09 8.40
CA ILE A 170 22.83 -14.71 8.87
C ILE A 170 23.61 -13.90 7.83
N PRO A 171 23.12 -12.72 7.38
CA PRO A 171 21.86 -12.04 7.77
C PRO A 171 20.58 -12.81 7.33
N TYR A 172 19.58 -12.83 8.21
CA TYR A 172 18.33 -13.57 7.99
C TYR A 172 17.21 -12.62 7.55
N ALA A 173 16.66 -12.86 6.36
CA ALA A 173 15.60 -12.04 5.79
C ALA A 173 14.26 -12.24 6.51
N VAL A 174 13.59 -11.13 6.85
CA VAL A 174 12.26 -11.10 7.46
C VAL A 174 11.38 -10.08 6.73
N THR A 175 10.08 -10.39 6.60
CA THR A 175 9.10 -9.57 5.89
C THR A 175 7.88 -9.22 6.76
N ALA A 176 7.88 -9.62 8.02
CA ALA A 176 6.78 -9.38 8.96
C ALA A 176 7.28 -9.20 10.39
N ASN A 177 6.45 -8.58 11.23
CA ASN A 177 6.66 -8.54 12.68
C ASN A 177 6.55 -9.95 13.26
N GLY A 178 7.33 -10.20 14.31
CA GLY A 178 7.34 -11.49 15.00
C GLY A 178 8.61 -11.71 15.79
N THR A 179 8.68 -12.82 16.54
CA THR A 179 9.89 -13.25 17.24
C THR A 179 10.58 -14.37 16.46
N TYR A 180 11.82 -14.13 16.09
CA TYR A 180 12.66 -15.04 15.32
C TYR A 180 13.74 -15.63 16.22
N THR A 181 13.74 -16.95 16.37
CA THR A 181 14.70 -17.66 17.22
C THR A 181 15.75 -18.38 16.37
N PHE A 182 16.99 -18.27 16.79
CA PHE A 182 18.16 -18.86 16.17
C PHE A 182 18.88 -19.74 17.20
N THR A 183 19.35 -20.90 16.78
CA THR A 183 20.19 -21.77 17.59
C THR A 183 21.64 -21.64 17.14
N VAL A 184 22.50 -21.14 18.02
CA VAL A 184 23.94 -21.08 17.79
C VAL A 184 24.57 -22.31 18.42
N THR A 185 25.27 -23.12 17.62
CA THR A 185 26.00 -24.30 18.08
C THR A 185 27.50 -24.00 18.01
N GLY A 186 28.17 -24.09 19.16
CA GLY A 186 29.61 -23.97 19.28
C GLY A 186 30.25 -25.35 19.45
N THR A 187 31.39 -25.60 18.82
CA THR A 187 32.15 -26.86 18.93
C THR A 187 33.57 -26.56 19.40
N VAL A 188 33.96 -27.13 20.52
CA VAL A 188 35.31 -27.06 21.13
C VAL A 188 35.79 -28.45 21.43
N ASN A 189 36.95 -28.84 20.90
CA ASN A 189 37.56 -30.17 21.06
C ASN A 189 36.58 -31.35 20.81
N GLY A 190 35.71 -31.20 19.78
CA GLY A 190 34.73 -32.23 19.39
C GLY A 190 33.46 -32.25 20.26
N LYS A 191 33.36 -31.42 21.29
CA LYS A 191 32.17 -31.30 22.15
C LYS A 191 31.32 -30.10 21.70
N SER A 192 30.01 -30.32 21.56
CA SER A 192 29.05 -29.28 21.14
C SER A 192 28.37 -28.61 22.30
N TYR A 193 28.15 -27.31 22.15
CA TYR A 193 27.42 -26.43 23.05
C TYR A 193 26.39 -25.69 22.27
N THR A 194 25.23 -25.34 22.82
CA THR A 194 24.16 -24.60 22.12
C THR A 194 23.72 -23.40 22.94
N LYS A 195 23.35 -22.32 22.25
CA LYS A 195 22.75 -21.13 22.84
C LYS A 195 21.69 -20.56 21.88
N ASN A 196 20.50 -20.27 22.38
CA ASN A 196 19.44 -19.67 21.60
C ASN A 196 19.51 -18.15 21.65
N VAL A 197 19.19 -17.50 20.51
CA VAL A 197 19.05 -16.06 20.35
C VAL A 197 17.67 -15.79 19.81
N SER A 198 16.85 -15.03 20.53
CA SER A 198 15.54 -14.60 20.08
C SER A 198 15.57 -13.10 19.80
N VAL A 199 15.13 -12.71 18.60
CA VAL A 199 15.07 -11.33 18.13
C VAL A 199 13.61 -11.00 17.79
N THR A 200 13.06 -10.02 18.48
CA THR A 200 11.71 -9.52 18.18
C THR A 200 11.79 -8.42 17.14
N VAL A 201 11.09 -8.63 16.04
CA VAL A 201 10.91 -7.66 14.94
C VAL A 201 9.54 -7.02 15.13
N ASN A 202 9.48 -5.72 15.30
CA ASN A 202 8.26 -4.91 15.45
C ASN A 202 8.32 -3.64 14.57
N GLN A 203 9.26 -3.62 13.61
CA GLN A 203 9.56 -2.46 12.80
C GLN A 203 8.74 -2.36 11.51
N PHE A 204 7.85 -3.32 11.23
CA PHE A 204 6.95 -3.22 10.09
C PHE A 204 5.66 -2.49 10.47
N LYS A 205 5.33 -1.44 9.72
CA LYS A 205 4.09 -0.68 9.84
C LYS A 205 3.10 -1.04 8.74
N ASP A 206 1.82 -0.86 9.00
CA ASP A 206 0.78 -1.04 8.01
C ASP A 206 0.73 0.19 7.09
N VAL A 207 0.72 -0.05 5.77
CA VAL A 207 0.57 1.00 4.76
C VAL A 207 -0.85 1.57 4.71
N TYR A 208 -1.82 0.89 5.32
CA TYR A 208 -3.22 1.31 5.39
C TYR A 208 -3.52 2.26 6.55
N GLU A 209 -2.51 2.64 7.35
CA GLU A 209 -2.62 3.70 8.34
C GLU A 209 -2.23 5.05 7.74
N TYR A 210 -2.86 6.15 8.22
CA TYR A 210 -2.51 7.50 7.77
C TYR A 210 -1.11 7.89 8.22
N MET A 211 -0.28 8.26 7.24
CA MET A 211 1.10 8.66 7.48
C MET A 211 1.17 9.92 8.33
N GLN A 212 2.04 9.92 9.33
CA GLN A 212 2.29 11.08 10.20
C GLN A 212 3.37 12.02 9.63
N THR A 213 4.11 11.56 8.63
CA THR A 213 5.12 12.32 7.87
C THR A 213 5.16 11.79 6.46
N ASN A 214 5.79 12.53 5.53
CA ASN A 214 6.07 12.01 4.19
C ASN A 214 6.90 10.73 4.30
N THR A 215 6.38 9.62 3.84
CA THR A 215 6.92 8.28 4.08
C THR A 215 7.21 7.56 2.78
N LYS A 216 8.41 6.98 2.68
CA LYS A 216 8.80 6.14 1.55
C LYS A 216 8.37 4.70 1.79
N VAL A 217 7.69 4.11 0.80
CA VAL A 217 7.29 2.69 0.77
C VAL A 217 7.94 2.04 -0.44
N THR A 218 8.56 0.88 -0.25
CA THR A 218 9.20 0.11 -1.30
C THR A 218 8.26 -0.98 -1.80
N TYR A 219 8.10 -1.05 -3.11
CA TYR A 219 7.37 -2.09 -3.84
C TYR A 219 8.38 -2.95 -4.62
N SER A 220 7.94 -4.08 -5.14
CA SER A 220 8.81 -5.00 -5.90
C SER A 220 9.41 -4.38 -7.17
N ASP A 221 8.76 -3.34 -7.72
CA ASP A 221 9.12 -2.69 -8.99
C ASP A 221 9.45 -1.19 -8.84
N GLY A 222 9.59 -0.68 -7.61
CA GLY A 222 9.97 0.71 -7.37
C GLY A 222 9.62 1.24 -5.99
N GLU A 223 9.78 2.54 -5.81
CA GLU A 223 9.51 3.25 -4.57
C GLU A 223 8.39 4.27 -4.76
N VAL A 224 7.59 4.46 -3.71
CA VAL A 224 6.52 5.46 -3.65
C VAL A 224 6.68 6.30 -2.39
N TRP A 225 6.54 7.59 -2.49
CA TRP A 225 6.49 8.47 -1.34
C TRP A 225 5.04 8.84 -1.02
N ILE A 226 4.55 8.40 0.14
CA ILE A 226 3.19 8.68 0.61
C ILE A 226 3.22 9.95 1.46
N PRO A 227 2.44 10.99 1.10
CA PRO A 227 2.40 12.24 1.86
C PRO A 227 1.82 12.07 3.27
N GLU A 228 2.25 12.94 4.20
CA GLU A 228 1.59 13.09 5.51
C GLU A 228 0.08 13.30 5.35
N GLY A 229 -0.71 12.59 6.13
CA GLY A 229 -2.18 12.64 6.11
C GLY A 229 -2.86 11.71 5.10
N PHE A 230 -2.08 10.95 4.32
CA PHE A 230 -2.58 9.93 3.40
C PHE A 230 -2.23 8.52 3.87
N LYS A 231 -2.98 7.55 3.42
CA LYS A 231 -2.71 6.12 3.52
C LYS A 231 -2.75 5.48 2.12
N VAL A 232 -2.24 4.26 1.97
CA VAL A 232 -2.51 3.46 0.77
C VAL A 232 -3.97 3.03 0.78
N ALA A 233 -4.67 3.17 -0.35
CA ALA A 233 -6.05 2.71 -0.47
C ALA A 233 -6.13 1.18 -0.49
N GLU A 234 -7.19 0.59 0.07
CA GLU A 234 -7.34 -0.86 0.17
C GLU A 234 -7.41 -1.57 -1.20
N ASP A 235 -7.90 -0.87 -2.22
CA ASP A 235 -7.99 -1.34 -3.61
C ASP A 235 -6.79 -0.89 -4.48
N SER A 236 -5.71 -0.42 -3.85
CA SER A 236 -4.46 -0.04 -4.51
C SER A 236 -3.80 -1.26 -5.17
N ALA A 237 -3.08 -1.01 -6.28
CA ALA A 237 -2.23 -2.04 -6.85
C ALA A 237 -1.06 -2.40 -5.90
N SER A 238 -0.60 -3.64 -5.98
CA SER A 238 0.55 -4.17 -5.24
C SER A 238 1.90 -3.87 -5.90
N THR A 239 1.91 -3.11 -7.01
CA THR A 239 3.11 -2.71 -7.77
C THR A 239 2.99 -1.24 -8.17
N VAL A 240 4.13 -0.57 -8.35
CA VAL A 240 4.17 0.82 -8.82
C VAL A 240 3.57 0.93 -10.21
N GLN A 241 3.94 0.00 -11.12
CA GLN A 241 3.41 0.00 -12.50
C GLN A 241 1.91 -0.28 -12.57
N GLY A 242 1.36 -1.02 -11.60
CA GLY A 242 -0.09 -1.25 -11.50
C GLY A 242 -0.89 -0.02 -11.06
N GLY A 243 -0.21 1.02 -10.57
CA GLY A 243 -0.81 2.26 -10.06
C GLY A 243 -1.11 2.20 -8.56
N VAL A 244 -0.15 2.66 -7.75
CA VAL A 244 -0.35 2.78 -6.30
C VAL A 244 -1.28 3.95 -6.01
N VAL A 245 -2.37 3.66 -5.31
CA VAL A 245 -3.41 4.63 -4.94
C VAL A 245 -3.22 5.04 -3.49
N ILE A 246 -3.25 6.34 -3.23
CA ILE A 246 -3.36 6.90 -1.89
C ILE A 246 -4.73 7.53 -1.66
N GLU A 247 -5.14 7.56 -0.40
CA GLU A 247 -6.44 8.07 0.02
C GLU A 247 -6.29 8.97 1.24
N ASP A 248 -6.98 10.13 1.24
CA ASP A 248 -7.10 10.98 2.40
C ASP A 248 -8.24 10.53 3.34
N LYS A 249 -8.38 11.17 4.50
CA LYS A 249 -9.44 10.88 5.49
C LYS A 249 -10.88 11.08 4.97
N ASP A 250 -11.03 11.86 3.92
CA ASP A 250 -12.33 12.14 3.31
C ASP A 250 -12.61 11.24 2.10
N GLY A 251 -11.67 10.32 1.76
CA GLY A 251 -11.78 9.36 0.66
C GLY A 251 -11.43 9.95 -0.71
N ASN A 252 -10.72 11.09 -0.78
CA ASN A 252 -10.16 11.58 -2.04
C ASN A 252 -8.94 10.75 -2.42
N GLN A 253 -8.86 10.32 -3.68
CA GLN A 253 -7.87 9.35 -4.14
C GLN A 253 -6.96 9.92 -5.23
N PHE A 254 -5.68 9.60 -5.12
CA PHE A 254 -4.64 9.98 -6.09
C PHE A 254 -3.77 8.77 -6.43
N VAL A 255 -3.22 8.76 -7.64
CA VAL A 255 -2.37 7.67 -8.14
C VAL A 255 -0.95 8.17 -8.31
N TRP A 256 0.03 7.39 -7.83
CA TRP A 256 1.44 7.67 -8.00
C TRP A 256 1.90 7.49 -9.44
N VAL A 257 2.54 8.50 -9.99
CA VAL A 257 3.21 8.48 -11.30
C VAL A 257 4.72 8.57 -11.08
N PRO A 258 5.48 7.50 -11.30
CA PRO A 258 6.92 7.48 -11.07
C PRO A 258 7.66 8.24 -12.17
N VAL A 259 8.69 8.99 -11.77
CA VAL A 259 9.59 9.74 -12.66
C VAL A 259 11.03 9.40 -12.27
N ALA A 260 11.70 8.60 -13.08
CA ALA A 260 13.06 8.13 -12.76
C ALA A 260 14.07 9.29 -12.73
N THR A 261 14.01 10.16 -13.73
CA THR A 261 14.85 11.36 -13.83
C THR A 261 14.02 12.57 -14.24
N LEU A 262 14.50 13.79 -13.96
CA LEU A 262 13.81 15.01 -14.38
C LEU A 262 13.63 15.07 -15.91
N ALA A 263 14.51 14.45 -16.69
CA ALA A 263 14.40 14.40 -18.16
C ALA A 263 13.17 13.58 -18.63
N ASP A 264 12.63 12.70 -17.76
CA ASP A 264 11.42 11.93 -18.02
C ASP A 264 10.15 12.74 -17.70
N TYR A 265 10.26 13.81 -16.91
CA TYR A 265 9.17 14.74 -16.62
C TYR A 265 9.12 15.82 -17.71
N LYS A 266 8.46 15.49 -18.81
CA LYS A 266 8.52 16.29 -20.04
C LYS A 266 7.19 16.32 -20.77
N ARG A 267 7.01 17.40 -21.53
CA ARG A 267 5.94 17.52 -22.52
C ARG A 267 6.25 16.63 -23.72
N THR A 268 5.25 15.92 -24.22
CA THR A 268 5.35 15.02 -25.39
C THR A 268 4.21 15.32 -26.36
N TRP A 269 4.50 15.27 -27.65
CA TRP A 269 3.46 15.37 -28.66
C TRP A 269 2.86 13.99 -28.95
N TYR A 270 1.60 13.82 -28.72
CA TYR A 270 0.84 12.64 -29.14
C TYR A 270 -0.02 12.93 -30.35
N THR A 271 -0.90 13.94 -30.24
CA THR A 271 -1.74 14.46 -31.31
C THR A 271 -2.37 15.79 -30.87
N GLY A 272 -2.96 16.51 -31.80
CA GLY A 272 -3.65 17.76 -31.51
C GLY A 272 -4.18 18.43 -32.80
N TYR A 273 -4.96 19.49 -32.59
CA TYR A 273 -5.55 20.24 -33.71
C TYR A 273 -4.50 20.98 -34.55
N ASP A 274 -3.40 21.38 -33.93
CA ASP A 274 -2.33 22.16 -34.55
C ASP A 274 -0.97 21.48 -34.30
N SER A 275 0.13 22.19 -34.51
CA SER A 275 1.48 21.69 -34.25
C SER A 275 1.87 21.84 -32.76
N PHE A 276 2.84 21.04 -32.30
CA PHE A 276 3.35 21.13 -30.91
C PHE A 276 3.90 22.52 -30.57
N SER A 277 4.48 23.23 -31.55
CA SER A 277 5.01 24.58 -31.37
C SER A 277 3.93 25.63 -31.05
N SER A 278 2.68 25.34 -31.34
CA SER A 278 1.55 26.23 -31.02
C SER A 278 1.15 26.14 -29.54
N TYR A 279 1.65 25.15 -28.81
CA TYR A 279 1.40 24.96 -27.40
C TYR A 279 2.65 25.23 -26.58
N SER A 280 2.53 25.97 -25.49
CA SER A 280 3.67 26.37 -24.67
C SER A 280 3.37 26.29 -23.18
N GLU A 281 4.35 25.84 -22.43
CA GLU A 281 4.36 25.88 -20.97
C GLU A 281 5.81 25.81 -20.49
N ALA A 282 6.19 26.68 -19.56
CA ALA A 282 7.43 26.54 -18.83
C ALA A 282 7.29 25.48 -17.75
N LEU A 283 8.33 24.68 -17.51
CA LEU A 283 8.33 23.73 -16.39
C LEU A 283 8.18 24.48 -15.06
N PRO A 284 7.09 24.27 -14.31
CA PRO A 284 6.90 24.96 -13.02
C PRO A 284 7.99 24.52 -12.02
N GLU A 285 8.64 25.49 -11.37
CA GLU A 285 9.80 25.21 -10.51
C GLU A 285 9.45 24.39 -9.25
N ASP A 286 8.24 24.54 -8.72
CA ASP A 286 7.76 23.75 -7.60
C ASP A 286 7.49 22.27 -7.99
N GLU A 287 6.95 22.02 -9.17
CA GLU A 287 6.79 20.66 -9.72
C GLU A 287 8.16 20.01 -9.94
N LYS A 288 9.08 20.75 -10.60
CA LYS A 288 10.45 20.30 -10.82
C LYS A 288 11.13 19.91 -9.51
N THR A 289 11.09 20.78 -8.51
CA THR A 289 11.71 20.54 -7.18
C THR A 289 11.12 19.29 -6.50
N SER A 290 9.80 19.13 -6.54
CA SER A 290 9.13 17.97 -5.96
C SER A 290 9.51 16.68 -6.69
N VAL A 291 9.45 16.68 -8.03
CA VAL A 291 9.79 15.50 -8.86
C VAL A 291 11.25 15.10 -8.71
N GLU A 292 12.18 16.06 -8.67
CA GLU A 292 13.60 15.78 -8.44
C GLU A 292 13.84 15.12 -7.09
N ARG A 293 13.14 15.57 -6.05
CA ARG A 293 13.29 15.07 -4.67
C ARG A 293 12.64 13.71 -4.47
N TYR A 294 11.40 13.55 -4.90
CA TYR A 294 10.56 12.38 -4.57
C TYR A 294 10.51 11.35 -5.70
N LYS A 295 11.04 11.66 -6.89
CA LYS A 295 11.06 10.76 -8.08
C LYS A 295 9.68 10.36 -8.56
N GLY A 296 8.74 11.29 -8.46
CA GLY A 296 7.37 11.12 -8.91
C GLY A 296 6.45 12.22 -8.39
N PHE A 297 5.20 12.10 -8.75
CA PHE A 297 4.10 12.96 -8.31
C PHE A 297 2.80 12.16 -8.27
N TYR A 298 1.74 12.78 -7.80
CA TYR A 298 0.41 12.19 -7.80
C TYR A 298 -0.51 12.90 -8.78
N ILE A 299 -1.36 12.12 -9.46
CA ILE A 299 -2.47 12.63 -10.27
C ILE A 299 -3.79 12.15 -9.66
N GLY A 300 -4.84 12.96 -9.75
CA GLY A 300 -6.18 12.54 -9.33
C GLY A 300 -6.58 11.23 -9.98
N ARG A 301 -6.98 10.23 -9.17
CA ARG A 301 -7.44 8.94 -9.68
C ARG A 301 -8.58 9.09 -10.68
N TYR A 302 -9.41 10.11 -10.44
CA TYR A 302 -10.56 10.51 -11.24
C TYR A 302 -10.41 11.96 -11.67
N GLU A 303 -11.15 12.39 -12.67
CA GLU A 303 -11.44 13.81 -12.91
C GLU A 303 -12.11 14.44 -11.67
N ALA A 304 -12.07 15.75 -11.52
CA ALA A 304 -12.69 16.44 -10.40
C ALA A 304 -14.21 16.22 -10.38
N GLY A 305 -14.76 15.89 -9.21
CA GLY A 305 -16.18 15.69 -8.96
C GLY A 305 -16.79 16.80 -8.08
N ASP A 306 -18.10 16.99 -8.15
CA ASP A 306 -18.91 17.91 -7.37
C ASP A 306 -19.70 17.15 -6.31
N LYS A 307 -19.38 17.39 -5.04
CA LYS A 307 -20.00 16.73 -3.90
C LYS A 307 -21.50 17.01 -3.79
N GLU A 308 -21.89 18.27 -3.88
CA GLU A 308 -23.26 18.71 -3.64
C GLU A 308 -24.20 18.23 -4.77
N SER A 309 -23.76 18.32 -6.02
CA SER A 309 -24.51 17.77 -7.17
C SER A 309 -24.65 16.25 -7.05
N THR A 310 -23.61 15.57 -6.61
CA THR A 310 -23.64 14.11 -6.36
C THR A 310 -24.65 13.75 -5.25
N VAL A 311 -24.64 14.45 -4.14
CA VAL A 311 -25.61 14.25 -3.04
C VAL A 311 -27.04 14.53 -3.51
N ALA A 312 -27.22 15.56 -4.35
CA ALA A 312 -28.51 15.89 -4.97
C ALA A 312 -28.92 14.91 -6.08
N LYS A 313 -28.05 13.98 -6.48
CA LYS A 313 -28.22 13.02 -7.59
C LYS A 313 -28.53 13.71 -8.93
N THR A 314 -27.83 14.81 -9.19
CA THR A 314 -27.95 15.61 -10.42
C THR A 314 -26.56 15.85 -11.01
N LEU A 315 -26.47 15.94 -12.33
CA LEU A 315 -25.29 16.48 -12.98
C LEU A 315 -25.30 18.01 -12.86
N ARG A 316 -24.12 18.63 -12.97
CA ARG A 316 -24.01 20.08 -13.00
C ARG A 316 -24.67 20.67 -14.25
N SER A 317 -25.26 21.84 -14.13
CA SER A 317 -25.96 22.53 -15.21
C SER A 317 -25.59 24.02 -15.34
N SER A 318 -24.68 24.51 -14.49
CA SER A 318 -24.26 25.90 -14.46
C SER A 318 -22.87 26.05 -13.84
N ASN A 319 -22.27 27.22 -14.05
CA ASN A 319 -21.04 27.65 -13.39
C ASN A 319 -21.34 28.07 -11.93
N ASP A 320 -21.20 27.11 -11.00
CA ASP A 320 -21.30 27.38 -9.56
C ASP A 320 -20.02 26.84 -8.88
N VAL A 321 -19.03 27.69 -8.70
CA VAL A 321 -17.73 27.37 -8.10
C VAL A 321 -17.74 27.35 -6.57
N THR A 322 -18.89 27.55 -5.95
CA THR A 322 -19.05 27.40 -4.48
C THR A 322 -19.15 25.94 -4.05
N LYS A 323 -19.39 25.04 -4.99
CA LYS A 323 -19.49 23.59 -4.75
C LYS A 323 -18.16 22.98 -4.33
N THR A 324 -18.24 21.94 -3.51
CA THR A 324 -17.06 21.24 -2.99
C THR A 324 -16.48 20.28 -4.02
N VAL A 325 -15.21 20.49 -4.36
CA VAL A 325 -14.45 19.57 -5.21
C VAL A 325 -14.15 18.27 -4.45
N THR A 326 -14.27 17.14 -5.13
CA THR A 326 -13.86 15.82 -4.64
C THR A 326 -13.08 15.07 -5.70
N ILE A 327 -12.22 14.11 -5.30
CA ILE A 327 -11.48 13.22 -6.22
C ILE A 327 -11.89 11.78 -5.90
N LYS A 328 -13.11 11.44 -6.28
CA LYS A 328 -13.76 10.16 -5.93
C LYS A 328 -14.50 9.57 -7.12
N ALA A 329 -14.72 8.25 -7.09
CA ALA A 329 -15.62 7.60 -8.03
C ALA A 329 -17.08 8.00 -7.81
N ASN A 330 -17.89 7.83 -8.84
CA ASN A 330 -19.34 8.02 -8.80
C ASN A 330 -19.78 9.43 -8.43
N GLN A 331 -18.98 10.45 -8.76
CA GLN A 331 -19.34 11.85 -8.56
C GLN A 331 -19.89 12.47 -9.84
N ALA A 332 -20.75 13.48 -9.70
CA ALA A 332 -21.05 14.37 -10.83
C ALA A 332 -19.75 15.06 -11.26
N PRO A 333 -19.29 14.97 -12.52
CA PRO A 333 -18.09 15.66 -12.96
C PRO A 333 -18.17 17.17 -12.67
N TYR A 334 -17.07 17.77 -12.18
CA TYR A 334 -16.98 19.20 -11.92
C TYR A 334 -16.76 19.99 -13.22
N ASN A 335 -17.75 19.98 -14.07
CA ASN A 335 -17.79 20.74 -15.32
C ASN A 335 -18.35 22.15 -15.14
N TYR A 336 -18.66 22.89 -16.22
CA TYR A 336 -19.07 24.31 -16.18
C TYR A 336 -18.10 25.17 -15.38
N VAL A 337 -16.80 25.02 -15.62
CA VAL A 337 -15.74 25.78 -14.93
C VAL A 337 -14.86 26.47 -15.97
N THR A 338 -14.49 27.72 -15.72
CA THR A 338 -13.46 28.42 -16.50
C THR A 338 -12.06 27.87 -16.15
N ARG A 339 -11.07 28.13 -16.97
CA ARG A 339 -9.68 27.71 -16.66
C ARG A 339 -9.16 28.44 -15.43
N THR A 340 -9.46 29.72 -15.28
CA THR A 340 -9.09 30.56 -14.13
C THR A 340 -9.67 30.00 -12.83
N GLU A 341 -10.94 29.59 -12.85
CA GLU A 341 -11.60 28.96 -11.71
C GLU A 341 -11.02 27.58 -11.41
N ALA A 342 -10.74 26.77 -12.43
CA ALA A 342 -10.12 25.44 -12.24
C ALA A 342 -8.75 25.54 -11.56
N VAL A 343 -7.92 26.53 -11.91
CA VAL A 343 -6.66 26.83 -11.22
C VAL A 343 -6.92 27.13 -9.75
N SER A 344 -7.81 28.07 -9.45
CA SER A 344 -8.13 28.48 -8.08
C SER A 344 -8.69 27.33 -7.23
N LEU A 345 -9.57 26.49 -7.82
CA LEU A 345 -10.15 25.33 -7.14
C LEU A 345 -9.10 24.27 -6.87
N ALA A 346 -8.22 23.99 -7.83
CA ALA A 346 -7.17 22.99 -7.71
C ALA A 346 -6.09 23.42 -6.69
N GLU A 347 -5.63 24.66 -6.74
CA GLU A 347 -4.64 25.19 -5.77
C GLU A 347 -5.22 25.32 -4.36
N GLY A 348 -6.50 25.70 -4.23
CA GLY A 348 -7.19 25.82 -2.96
C GLY A 348 -7.56 24.48 -2.31
N PHE A 349 -7.54 23.38 -3.05
CA PHE A 349 -7.99 22.06 -2.58
C PHE A 349 -7.15 21.57 -1.41
N ALA A 350 -5.83 21.56 -1.51
CA ALA A 350 -4.92 21.13 -0.45
C ALA A 350 -5.17 21.89 0.86
N THR A 351 -5.35 23.22 0.79
CA THR A 351 -5.62 24.05 1.97
C THR A 351 -6.97 23.68 2.61
N LYS A 352 -8.02 23.47 1.81
CA LYS A 352 -9.36 23.07 2.29
C LYS A 352 -9.32 21.69 2.95
N GLN A 353 -8.52 20.77 2.46
CA GLN A 353 -8.35 19.42 3.00
C GLN A 353 -7.34 19.36 4.16
N GLY A 354 -6.55 20.41 4.37
CA GLY A 354 -5.52 20.46 5.40
C GLY A 354 -4.26 19.67 5.06
N TYR A 355 -3.95 19.47 3.76
CA TYR A 355 -2.74 18.78 3.32
C TYR A 355 -1.47 19.59 3.59
N LYS A 356 -0.37 18.90 3.86
CA LYS A 356 0.98 19.47 3.80
C LYS A 356 1.54 19.49 2.37
N ALA A 357 1.11 18.56 1.55
CA ALA A 357 1.36 18.55 0.12
C ALA A 357 0.56 19.65 -0.59
N LYS A 358 0.98 20.02 -1.80
CA LYS A 358 0.31 21.02 -2.64
C LYS A 358 -0.51 20.34 -3.72
N THR A 359 -1.69 20.87 -4.00
CA THR A 359 -2.48 20.48 -5.19
C THR A 359 -2.47 21.60 -6.22
N LYS A 360 -2.51 21.21 -7.49
CA LYS A 360 -2.49 22.13 -8.64
C LYS A 360 -3.42 21.62 -9.74
N LEU A 361 -3.83 22.52 -10.61
CA LEU A 361 -4.36 22.14 -11.92
C LEU A 361 -3.28 21.39 -12.70
N VAL A 362 -3.62 20.30 -13.33
CA VAL A 362 -2.67 19.47 -14.09
C VAL A 362 -1.92 20.29 -15.15
N SER A 363 -0.58 20.21 -15.12
CA SER A 363 0.28 20.79 -16.17
C SER A 363 0.42 19.84 -17.35
N SER A 364 0.87 20.35 -18.50
CA SER A 364 1.18 19.48 -19.65
C SER A 364 2.34 18.53 -19.37
N TYR A 365 3.26 18.91 -18.48
CA TYR A 365 4.33 18.03 -18.00
C TYR A 365 3.76 16.83 -17.24
N ALA A 366 2.89 17.09 -16.28
CA ALA A 366 2.23 16.04 -15.49
C ALA A 366 1.31 15.16 -16.36
N TRP A 367 0.53 15.80 -17.27
CA TRP A 367 -0.35 15.07 -18.18
C TRP A 367 0.42 14.11 -19.08
N ASP A 368 1.41 14.64 -19.81
CA ASP A 368 2.15 13.84 -20.78
C ASP A 368 3.03 12.76 -20.12
N THR A 369 3.56 13.03 -18.93
CA THR A 369 4.26 12.03 -18.13
C THR A 369 3.31 10.92 -17.64
N THR A 370 2.07 11.29 -17.29
CA THR A 370 1.04 10.30 -16.93
C THR A 370 0.69 9.45 -18.15
N ILE A 371 0.47 10.03 -19.33
CA ILE A 371 0.25 9.25 -20.57
C ILE A 371 1.41 8.28 -20.82
N ALA A 372 2.66 8.73 -20.71
CA ALA A 372 3.83 7.85 -20.86
C ALA A 372 3.89 6.72 -19.81
N PHE A 373 3.41 6.95 -18.61
CA PHE A 373 3.27 5.92 -17.57
C PHE A 373 2.21 4.88 -17.94
N LEU A 374 1.04 5.32 -18.42
CA LEU A 374 -0.05 4.43 -18.85
C LEU A 374 0.35 3.59 -20.08
N GLN A 375 1.15 4.16 -21.00
CA GLN A 375 1.64 3.47 -22.20
C GLN A 375 2.58 2.30 -21.91
N LYS A 376 3.14 2.19 -20.72
CA LYS A 376 3.90 0.99 -20.32
C LYS A 376 3.01 -0.26 -20.15
N VAL A 377 1.72 -0.07 -19.95
CA VAL A 377 0.72 -1.16 -19.82
C VAL A 377 -0.13 -1.27 -21.09
N ASN A 378 -0.55 -0.14 -21.66
CA ASN A 378 -1.31 -0.05 -22.92
C ASN A 378 -0.59 0.90 -23.87
N SER A 379 0.21 0.36 -24.79
CA SER A 379 1.07 1.14 -25.70
C SER A 379 0.31 2.19 -26.55
N ASP A 380 -0.96 1.94 -26.83
CA ASP A 380 -1.81 2.80 -27.65
C ASP A 380 -2.53 3.88 -26.83
N TYR A 381 -2.46 3.78 -25.48
CA TYR A 381 -3.09 4.76 -24.63
C TYR A 381 -2.54 6.16 -24.90
N GLY A 382 -3.41 7.11 -25.07
CA GLY A 382 -3.03 8.48 -25.41
C GLY A 382 -3.06 8.80 -26.91
N SER A 383 -2.97 7.82 -27.80
CA SER A 383 -2.95 8.04 -29.25
C SER A 383 -4.19 7.51 -29.99
N SER A 384 -4.72 6.37 -29.55
CA SER A 384 -5.82 5.68 -30.26
C SER A 384 -6.62 4.72 -29.38
N SER A 385 -6.41 4.74 -28.07
CA SER A 385 -7.08 3.84 -27.13
C SER A 385 -8.57 4.14 -27.01
N GLU A 386 -9.41 3.11 -27.02
CA GLU A 386 -10.86 3.18 -26.81
C GLU A 386 -11.25 3.35 -25.33
N GLU A 387 -10.30 3.31 -24.39
CA GLU A 387 -10.60 3.53 -22.97
C GLU A 387 -11.06 4.97 -22.75
N GLY A 388 -12.31 5.11 -22.32
CA GLY A 388 -12.90 6.42 -22.05
C GLY A 388 -14.34 6.56 -22.52
N ASN A 389 -14.97 7.62 -22.06
CA ASN A 389 -16.33 7.99 -22.47
C ASN A 389 -16.30 8.91 -23.70
N TYR A 390 -16.25 8.33 -24.90
CA TYR A 390 -16.29 9.04 -26.17
C TYR A 390 -17.59 8.75 -26.93
N THR A 391 -17.94 9.56 -27.94
CA THR A 391 -19.15 9.33 -28.75
C THR A 391 -19.17 7.93 -29.39
N ASP A 392 -18.01 7.45 -29.82
CA ASP A 392 -17.81 6.19 -30.55
C ASP A 392 -17.50 4.97 -29.67
N THR A 393 -17.52 5.10 -28.33
CA THR A 393 -17.36 3.99 -27.40
C THR A 393 -18.72 3.47 -26.87
N LYS A 394 -18.76 2.19 -26.48
CA LYS A 394 -19.92 1.54 -25.85
C LYS A 394 -19.50 0.87 -24.55
N PHE A 395 -20.17 1.20 -23.46
CA PHE A 395 -19.93 0.57 -22.16
C PHE A 395 -21.14 0.68 -21.24
N SER A 396 -21.14 -0.10 -20.18
CA SER A 396 -22.15 -0.01 -19.12
C SER A 396 -21.63 0.81 -17.95
N TYR A 397 -22.46 1.69 -17.42
CA TYR A 397 -22.13 2.57 -16.31
C TYR A 397 -23.26 2.65 -15.28
N THR A 398 -22.96 3.19 -14.10
CA THR A 398 -23.97 3.57 -13.11
C THR A 398 -24.17 5.07 -13.21
N ASP A 399 -25.39 5.51 -13.45
CA ASP A 399 -25.70 6.93 -13.54
C ASP A 399 -25.68 7.63 -12.16
N ILE A 400 -25.81 8.94 -12.14
CA ILE A 400 -25.76 9.72 -10.91
C ILE A 400 -26.88 9.41 -9.92
N THR A 401 -27.96 8.77 -10.36
CA THR A 401 -29.06 8.31 -9.50
C THR A 401 -28.81 6.93 -8.88
N GLY A 402 -27.76 6.23 -9.34
CA GLY A 402 -27.43 4.88 -8.95
C GLY A 402 -28.02 3.80 -9.86
N ALA A 403 -28.68 4.17 -10.96
CA ALA A 403 -29.26 3.21 -11.89
C ALA A 403 -28.21 2.70 -12.91
N ARG A 404 -28.25 1.39 -13.19
CA ARG A 404 -27.39 0.77 -14.22
C ARG A 404 -27.88 1.16 -15.61
N GLN A 405 -27.00 1.69 -16.43
CA GLN A 405 -27.24 2.16 -17.79
C GLN A 405 -26.26 1.53 -18.78
N THR A 406 -26.59 1.60 -20.06
CA THR A 406 -25.65 1.31 -21.15
C THR A 406 -25.56 2.51 -22.07
N LYS A 407 -24.34 3.01 -22.28
CA LYS A 407 -24.05 3.99 -23.31
C LYS A 407 -23.82 3.26 -24.62
N GLU A 408 -24.58 3.58 -25.65
CA GLU A 408 -24.40 3.06 -27.01
C GLU A 408 -23.42 3.93 -27.81
N LYS A 409 -22.81 3.36 -28.87
CA LYS A 409 -22.03 4.14 -29.84
C LYS A 409 -22.90 5.24 -30.45
N ASN A 410 -22.30 6.39 -30.75
CA ASN A 410 -22.95 7.60 -31.24
C ASN A 410 -23.96 8.23 -30.27
N SER A 411 -23.84 7.91 -28.99
CA SER A 411 -24.59 8.53 -27.91
C SER A 411 -23.69 9.45 -27.10
N ASN A 412 -24.13 10.67 -26.87
CA ASN A 412 -23.40 11.71 -26.16
C ASN A 412 -23.99 11.88 -24.76
N VAL A 413 -23.33 11.26 -23.77
CA VAL A 413 -23.79 11.24 -22.38
C VAL A 413 -22.63 11.53 -21.45
N ILE A 414 -22.75 12.51 -20.57
CA ILE A 414 -21.84 12.69 -19.43
C ILE A 414 -22.15 11.60 -18.41
N VAL A 415 -21.13 10.90 -17.95
CA VAL A 415 -21.25 9.88 -16.91
C VAL A 415 -20.58 10.33 -15.61
N PRO A 416 -20.96 9.80 -14.45
CA PRO A 416 -20.23 10.03 -13.20
C PRO A 416 -18.76 9.61 -13.32
N THR A 417 -17.90 10.21 -12.52
CA THR A 417 -16.45 9.92 -12.48
C THR A 417 -16.17 8.43 -12.23
N GLY A 418 -15.17 7.87 -12.88
CA GLY A 418 -14.71 6.50 -12.62
C GLY A 418 -15.62 5.40 -13.19
N GLN A 419 -16.39 5.68 -14.26
CA GLN A 419 -17.28 4.69 -14.88
C GLN A 419 -16.66 3.93 -16.05
N THR A 420 -15.50 4.34 -16.50
CA THR A 420 -14.77 3.71 -17.61
C THR A 420 -13.72 2.72 -17.12
N THR A 421 -13.09 1.99 -18.03
CA THR A 421 -12.00 1.06 -17.66
C THR A 421 -10.75 1.85 -17.29
N PRO A 422 -10.15 1.63 -16.10
CA PRO A 422 -8.92 2.29 -15.71
C PRO A 422 -7.69 1.64 -16.35
N VAL A 423 -6.65 2.44 -16.54
CA VAL A 423 -5.29 1.94 -16.77
C VAL A 423 -4.42 2.42 -15.62
N CYS A 424 -3.62 1.53 -15.02
CA CYS A 424 -2.82 1.82 -13.83
C CYS A 424 -3.63 2.53 -12.72
N ASN A 425 -4.86 2.10 -12.46
CA ASN A 425 -5.80 2.71 -11.50
C ASN A 425 -6.20 4.18 -11.80
N ILE A 426 -5.88 4.73 -12.95
CA ILE A 426 -6.28 6.08 -13.37
C ILE A 426 -7.47 5.97 -14.30
N TYR A 427 -8.53 6.70 -14.00
CA TYR A 427 -9.79 6.75 -14.74
C TYR A 427 -9.92 8.07 -15.48
N ASP A 428 -10.76 8.10 -16.49
CA ASP A 428 -11.29 9.29 -17.14
C ASP A 428 -10.21 10.23 -17.76
N MET A 429 -8.98 9.72 -18.03
CA MET A 429 -7.97 10.49 -18.79
C MET A 429 -8.38 10.66 -20.23
N GLY A 430 -9.31 9.87 -20.70
CA GLY A 430 -9.89 9.91 -22.03
C GLY A 430 -11.39 10.08 -22.01
N GLY A 431 -11.92 11.05 -22.76
CA GLY A 431 -13.34 11.29 -22.87
C GLY A 431 -13.99 11.92 -21.64
N ASN A 432 -15.25 11.71 -21.44
CA ASN A 432 -16.16 12.29 -20.46
C ASN A 432 -16.18 13.83 -20.53
N VAL A 433 -15.32 14.53 -19.83
CA VAL A 433 -15.17 15.97 -20.00
C VAL A 433 -13.75 16.32 -20.46
N TRP A 434 -13.60 17.29 -21.35
CA TRP A 434 -12.33 17.88 -21.65
C TRP A 434 -11.70 18.47 -20.39
N GLU A 435 -10.46 18.12 -20.09
CA GLU A 435 -9.80 18.62 -18.91
C GLU A 435 -8.93 19.85 -19.21
N ARG A 436 -9.18 20.91 -18.46
CA ARG A 436 -8.37 22.13 -18.51
C ARG A 436 -6.99 21.87 -17.93
N THR A 437 -5.99 22.54 -18.53
CA THR A 437 -4.60 22.47 -18.09
C THR A 437 -4.00 23.86 -17.89
N THR A 438 -2.78 23.90 -17.35
CA THR A 438 -2.01 25.15 -17.24
C THR A 438 -1.31 25.53 -18.54
N GLU A 439 -1.28 24.63 -19.56
CA GLU A 439 -0.66 24.83 -20.86
C GLU A 439 -1.37 25.93 -21.66
N SER A 440 -0.59 26.79 -22.30
CA SER A 440 -1.07 27.84 -23.18
C SER A 440 -1.10 27.39 -24.66
N TYR A 441 -2.03 27.94 -25.43
CA TYR A 441 -2.12 27.76 -26.87
C TYR A 441 -2.03 29.11 -27.57
N SER A 442 -1.32 29.18 -28.67
CA SER A 442 -0.98 30.42 -29.37
C SER A 442 -2.12 31.04 -30.20
N ASN A 443 -3.35 30.78 -29.81
CA ASN A 443 -4.54 31.32 -30.48
C ASN A 443 -5.23 32.36 -29.60
N THR A 444 -5.56 33.51 -30.16
CA THR A 444 -6.16 34.63 -29.43
C THR A 444 -7.57 34.32 -28.89
N TYR A 445 -8.35 33.51 -29.60
CA TYR A 445 -9.71 33.13 -29.19
C TYR A 445 -9.76 31.91 -28.27
N TYR A 446 -8.73 31.06 -28.32
CA TYR A 446 -8.62 29.80 -27.60
C TYR A 446 -7.25 29.70 -26.91
N PRO A 447 -6.92 30.61 -26.00
CA PRO A 447 -5.53 30.80 -25.52
C PRO A 447 -5.01 29.66 -24.59
N TYR A 448 -5.81 28.66 -24.28
CA TYR A 448 -5.48 27.60 -23.34
C TYR A 448 -5.62 26.23 -23.98
N ALA A 449 -4.76 25.30 -23.59
CA ALA A 449 -4.89 23.90 -23.97
C ALA A 449 -5.89 23.16 -23.07
N ARG A 450 -6.71 22.31 -23.69
CA ARG A 450 -7.53 21.29 -23.05
C ARG A 450 -7.12 19.91 -23.54
N ARG A 451 -7.33 18.89 -22.72
CA ARG A 451 -6.81 17.55 -22.94
C ARG A 451 -7.90 16.48 -22.79
N GLY A 452 -7.62 15.28 -23.31
CA GLY A 452 -8.40 14.09 -23.04
C GLY A 452 -9.59 13.83 -23.97
N GLY A 453 -10.08 14.82 -24.68
CA GLY A 453 -11.36 14.70 -25.40
C GLY A 453 -12.56 14.79 -24.45
N GLY A 454 -13.76 14.73 -24.97
CA GLY A 454 -14.99 14.77 -24.19
C GLY A 454 -16.01 13.72 -24.67
N TYR A 455 -17.09 13.56 -23.95
CA TYR A 455 -18.17 12.59 -24.22
C TYR A 455 -18.75 12.69 -25.63
N ASN A 456 -18.61 13.83 -26.28
CA ASN A 456 -19.08 14.11 -27.65
C ASN A 456 -17.95 14.09 -28.70
N SER A 457 -16.74 13.73 -28.30
CA SER A 457 -15.58 13.60 -29.17
C SER A 457 -15.38 12.17 -29.65
N SER A 458 -14.72 11.97 -30.80
CA SER A 458 -14.21 10.66 -31.21
C SER A 458 -12.83 10.43 -30.58
N PHE A 459 -12.58 9.24 -30.02
CA PHE A 459 -11.27 8.89 -29.48
C PHE A 459 -10.17 8.91 -30.56
N ALA A 460 -10.50 8.63 -31.81
CA ALA A 460 -9.54 8.66 -32.90
C ALA A 460 -9.03 10.09 -33.21
N ASN A 461 -9.87 11.10 -33.02
CA ASN A 461 -9.52 12.50 -33.30
C ASN A 461 -8.97 13.20 -32.03
N TYR A 462 -9.50 12.85 -30.87
CA TYR A 462 -9.18 13.48 -29.57
C TYR A 462 -8.91 12.44 -28.49
N PRO A 463 -7.87 11.61 -28.65
CA PRO A 463 -7.52 10.60 -27.65
C PRO A 463 -7.03 11.23 -26.34
N ALA A 464 -6.81 10.42 -25.32
CA ALA A 464 -6.39 10.87 -23.98
C ALA A 464 -5.14 11.78 -24.01
N GLY A 465 -4.17 11.54 -24.88
CA GLY A 465 -2.99 12.38 -25.09
C GLY A 465 -3.21 13.60 -25.99
N GLY A 466 -4.42 13.76 -26.54
CA GLY A 466 -4.73 14.83 -27.50
C GLY A 466 -4.70 16.23 -26.87
N ARG A 467 -4.37 17.22 -27.74
CA ARG A 467 -4.42 18.65 -27.40
C ARG A 467 -5.45 19.36 -28.30
N ASP A 468 -6.20 20.26 -27.69
CA ASP A 468 -7.06 21.18 -28.44
C ASP A 468 -7.10 22.53 -27.73
N GLY A 469 -7.42 23.60 -28.46
CA GLY A 469 -7.55 24.95 -27.95
C GLY A 469 -8.87 25.15 -27.21
N GLY A 470 -8.84 25.84 -26.08
CA GLY A 470 -10.01 26.21 -25.27
C GLY A 470 -10.01 27.68 -24.88
N SER A 471 -11.18 28.30 -24.90
CA SER A 471 -11.41 29.63 -24.35
C SER A 471 -11.65 29.57 -22.82
N ASP A 472 -11.57 30.72 -22.14
CA ASP A 472 -11.85 30.79 -20.70
C ASP A 472 -13.35 30.98 -20.41
N VAL A 473 -14.17 30.08 -20.95
CA VAL A 473 -15.62 30.06 -20.74
C VAL A 473 -16.06 28.74 -20.14
N ALA A 474 -17.10 28.78 -19.33
CA ALA A 474 -17.63 27.61 -18.66
C ALA A 474 -18.65 26.88 -19.55
N PHE A 475 -18.39 25.62 -19.85
CA PHE A 475 -19.28 24.75 -20.63
C PHE A 475 -19.44 23.38 -19.97
N ASP A 476 -20.49 22.67 -20.33
CA ASP A 476 -20.82 21.33 -19.87
C ASP A 476 -19.71 20.29 -20.13
N LEU A 477 -19.00 20.44 -21.23
CA LEU A 477 -17.93 19.54 -21.66
C LEU A 477 -16.53 19.89 -21.10
N LEU A 478 -16.41 20.89 -20.23
CA LEU A 478 -15.12 21.39 -19.72
C LEU A 478 -15.03 21.22 -18.21
N GLY A 479 -14.23 20.27 -17.77
CA GLY A 479 -13.86 19.97 -16.38
C GLY A 479 -12.37 20.16 -16.13
N PHE A 480 -11.84 19.50 -15.10
CA PHE A 480 -10.42 19.58 -14.76
C PHE A 480 -9.99 18.39 -13.86
N ARG A 481 -8.68 18.24 -13.76
CA ARG A 481 -8.03 17.23 -12.88
C ARG A 481 -6.95 17.87 -12.05
N LEU A 482 -6.77 17.36 -10.83
CA LEU A 482 -5.75 17.80 -9.91
C LEU A 482 -4.49 16.92 -10.00
N THR A 483 -3.35 17.56 -9.75
CA THR A 483 -2.11 16.90 -9.37
C THR A 483 -1.74 17.24 -7.94
N LEU A 484 -0.93 16.37 -7.28
CA LEU A 484 -0.46 16.60 -5.93
C LEU A 484 1.06 16.41 -5.88
N PHE A 485 1.74 17.39 -5.30
CA PHE A 485 3.19 17.47 -5.13
C PHE A 485 3.56 17.63 -3.66
N MET A 486 4.69 17.01 -3.24
CA MET A 486 5.19 17.07 -1.87
C MET A 486 6.28 18.10 -1.69
#